data_ccdec93037b9a6facfcfc44e34cab6cd
#
_entry.id   ccdec93037b9a6facfcfc44e34cab6cd
#
_cell.length_a   1.000
_cell.length_b   1.000
_cell.length_c   1.000
_cell.angle_alpha   90.00
_cell.angle_beta   90.00
_cell.angle_gamma   90.00
#
_symmetry.space_group_name_H-M   'P 1'
#
loop_
_entity.id
_entity.type
_entity.pdbx_description
1 polymer ?
#
loop_
_entity_poly.entity_id
_entity_poly.type
_entity_poly.pdbx_seq_one_letter_code
_entity_poly.pdbx_strand_id
1 'polypeptide(L)'
;MTENFMTTGRFVVFEGLDGSGKTTQMARIQKRLTCMGIDAVATCEPTDGPVGVLIRQMLAGRIVTDPRTLAALFAADRTDHLVTPDTGVTALMEKGRTVLCDRYYFSSYAYHAKDMDLEWVITLNAVNAQILTPDLTLFIDVAPNTCLERIRAGRTHLDLFEKIDILTRVRDNYFAAFERLKDQETVKVVDGNASEDEVEQAIWHQISHMFTSG
;
A
#
# COMPACT_ATOMS: atom_id res chain seq x y z
N MET A 1 28.35 -16.78 24.88
CA MET A 1 26.97 -16.41 24.75
C MET A 1 26.90 -15.36 23.66
N THR A 2 26.61 -15.75 22.44
CA THR A 2 26.39 -14.83 21.33
C THR A 2 25.03 -14.21 21.53
N GLU A 3 25.00 -12.93 21.90
CA GLU A 3 23.76 -12.13 21.86
C GLU A 3 23.25 -12.16 20.41
N ASN A 4 22.23 -12.94 20.20
CA ASN A 4 21.46 -12.94 18.97
C ASN A 4 20.67 -11.63 18.99
N PHE A 5 21.21 -10.55 18.41
CA PHE A 5 20.44 -9.36 18.08
C PHE A 5 19.37 -9.81 17.09
N MET A 6 18.19 -10.12 17.58
CA MET A 6 17.02 -10.29 16.73
C MET A 6 16.81 -8.95 16.03
N THR A 7 17.24 -8.84 14.79
CA THR A 7 16.91 -7.70 13.96
C THR A 7 15.41 -7.74 13.77
N THR A 8 14.71 -6.71 14.24
CA THR A 8 13.28 -6.53 13.95
C THR A 8 13.08 -6.57 12.44
N GLY A 9 12.01 -7.24 12.00
CA GLY A 9 11.64 -7.27 10.59
C GLY A 9 11.43 -5.86 10.03
N ARG A 10 11.37 -5.74 8.70
CA ARG A 10 11.09 -4.47 8.02
C ARG A 10 9.64 -4.42 7.57
N PHE A 11 9.04 -3.23 7.58
CA PHE A 11 7.72 -2.98 7.02
C PHE A 11 7.82 -2.08 5.79
N VAL A 12 7.61 -2.65 4.60
CA VAL A 12 7.67 -1.95 3.32
C VAL A 12 6.29 -1.97 2.67
N VAL A 13 5.78 -0.80 2.36
CA VAL A 13 4.45 -0.62 1.75
C VAL A 13 4.58 -0.31 0.26
N PHE A 14 3.75 -0.94 -0.53
CA PHE A 14 3.61 -0.69 -1.96
C PHE A 14 2.32 0.09 -2.22
N GLU A 15 2.43 1.28 -2.76
CA GLU A 15 1.33 2.18 -3.10
C GLU A 15 1.30 2.50 -4.59
N GLY A 16 0.18 2.96 -5.08
CA GLY A 16 -0.03 3.34 -6.47
C GLY A 16 -1.47 3.15 -6.91
N LEU A 17 -1.80 3.59 -8.11
CA LEU A 17 -3.11 3.43 -8.72
C LEU A 17 -3.45 1.95 -8.96
N ASP A 18 -4.74 1.64 -9.12
CA ASP A 18 -5.14 0.34 -9.64
C ASP A 18 -4.57 0.16 -11.06
N GLY A 19 -3.98 -1.02 -11.33
CA GLY A 19 -3.27 -1.28 -12.59
C GLY A 19 -1.83 -0.75 -12.66
N SER A 20 -1.28 -0.14 -11.61
CA SER A 20 0.13 0.31 -11.59
C SER A 20 1.14 -0.83 -11.51
N GLY A 21 0.72 -2.06 -11.21
CA GLY A 21 1.62 -3.23 -11.12
C GLY A 21 2.15 -3.53 -9.71
N LYS A 22 1.63 -2.88 -8.66
CA LYS A 22 2.04 -3.10 -7.25
C LYS A 22 2.18 -4.57 -6.89
N THR A 23 1.11 -5.34 -7.06
CA THR A 23 1.05 -6.74 -6.66
C THR A 23 2.11 -7.59 -7.38
N THR A 24 2.32 -7.33 -8.69
CA THR A 24 3.37 -8.00 -9.48
C THR A 24 4.75 -7.67 -8.94
N GLN A 25 5.04 -6.40 -8.72
CA GLN A 25 6.34 -5.96 -8.24
C GLN A 25 6.61 -6.43 -6.80
N MET A 26 5.61 -6.38 -5.93
CA MET A 26 5.71 -6.89 -4.56
C MET A 26 6.05 -8.40 -4.55
N ALA A 27 5.39 -9.20 -5.40
CA ALA A 27 5.69 -10.63 -5.52
C ALA A 27 7.13 -10.90 -6.02
N ARG A 28 7.63 -10.09 -6.98
CA ARG A 28 9.01 -10.17 -7.49
C ARG A 28 10.02 -9.84 -6.39
N ILE A 29 9.79 -8.77 -5.64
CA ILE A 29 10.64 -8.37 -4.51
C ILE A 29 10.60 -9.43 -3.40
N GLN A 30 9.43 -9.97 -3.05
CA GLN A 30 9.32 -11.06 -2.08
C GLN A 30 10.16 -12.26 -2.49
N LYS A 31 10.06 -12.69 -3.76
CA LYS A 31 10.87 -13.80 -4.29
C LYS A 31 12.38 -13.51 -4.18
N ARG A 32 12.79 -12.29 -4.50
CA ARG A 32 14.20 -11.87 -4.42
C ARG A 32 14.72 -11.92 -2.98
N LEU A 33 13.96 -11.37 -2.02
CA LEU A 33 14.30 -11.43 -0.59
C LEU A 33 14.41 -12.88 -0.09
N THR A 34 13.46 -13.73 -0.49
CA THR A 34 13.49 -15.17 -0.15
C THR A 34 14.74 -15.86 -0.71
N CYS A 35 15.15 -15.56 -1.94
CA CYS A 35 16.39 -16.08 -2.53
C CYS A 35 17.65 -15.61 -1.78
N MET A 36 17.59 -14.48 -1.08
CA MET A 36 18.66 -13.98 -0.21
C MET A 36 18.60 -14.55 1.22
N GLY A 37 17.65 -15.44 1.52
CA GLY A 37 17.48 -16.02 2.85
C GLY A 37 16.72 -15.13 3.83
N ILE A 38 16.07 -14.08 3.35
CA ILE A 38 15.26 -13.15 4.16
C ILE A 38 13.83 -13.67 4.21
N ASP A 39 13.28 -13.89 5.41
CA ASP A 39 11.88 -14.29 5.59
C ASP A 39 10.96 -13.10 5.34
N ALA A 40 10.37 -13.04 4.14
CA ALA A 40 9.49 -11.98 3.69
C ALA A 40 8.07 -12.48 3.49
N VAL A 41 7.10 -11.79 4.08
CA VAL A 41 5.66 -12.08 4.00
C VAL A 41 4.98 -11.00 3.18
N ALA A 42 4.11 -11.39 2.25
CA ALA A 42 3.24 -10.48 1.52
C ALA A 42 1.86 -10.43 2.19
N THR A 43 1.31 -9.23 2.28
CA THR A 43 -0.06 -8.97 2.75
C THR A 43 -0.68 -7.82 1.97
N CYS A 44 -1.96 -7.52 2.18
CA CYS A 44 -2.65 -6.44 1.48
C CYS A 44 -3.80 -5.85 2.31
N GLU A 45 -4.22 -4.64 1.96
CA GLU A 45 -5.43 -4.01 2.46
C GLU A 45 -6.39 -3.66 1.30
N PRO A 46 -7.71 -3.90 1.46
CA PRO A 46 -8.36 -4.47 2.65
C PRO A 46 -7.97 -5.94 2.85
N THR A 47 -7.91 -6.37 4.12
CA THR A 47 -7.47 -7.72 4.52
C THR A 47 -8.51 -8.79 4.17
N ASP A 48 -8.14 -10.08 4.33
CA ASP A 48 -9.09 -11.18 4.24
C ASP A 48 -9.88 -11.41 5.54
N GLY A 49 -9.65 -10.57 6.56
CA GLY A 49 -10.42 -10.55 7.81
C GLY A 49 -11.88 -10.11 7.62
N PRO A 50 -12.71 -10.26 8.67
CA PRO A 50 -14.15 -9.95 8.59
C PRO A 50 -14.45 -8.51 8.12
N VAL A 51 -13.68 -7.52 8.59
CA VAL A 51 -13.84 -6.11 8.19
C VAL A 51 -13.45 -5.92 6.73
N GLY A 52 -12.33 -6.48 6.29
CA GLY A 52 -11.88 -6.40 4.91
C GLY A 52 -12.83 -7.10 3.94
N VAL A 53 -13.46 -8.22 4.33
CA VAL A 53 -14.53 -8.87 3.56
C VAL A 53 -15.73 -7.93 3.40
N LEU A 54 -16.15 -7.23 4.47
CA LEU A 54 -17.23 -6.25 4.42
C LEU A 54 -16.90 -5.08 3.48
N ILE A 55 -15.68 -4.55 3.57
CA ILE A 55 -15.19 -3.50 2.65
C ILE A 55 -15.29 -3.96 1.20
N ARG A 56 -14.82 -5.17 0.87
CA ARG A 56 -14.90 -5.69 -0.51
C ARG A 56 -16.34 -5.82 -1.02
N GLN A 57 -17.31 -6.14 -0.17
CA GLN A 57 -18.72 -6.17 -0.56
C GLN A 57 -19.25 -4.76 -0.88
N MET A 58 -18.80 -3.74 -0.14
CA MET A 58 -19.14 -2.33 -0.41
C MET A 58 -18.48 -1.86 -1.71
N LEU A 59 -17.20 -2.13 -1.93
CA LEU A 59 -16.48 -1.80 -3.16
C LEU A 59 -17.10 -2.49 -4.40
N ALA A 60 -17.64 -3.69 -4.23
CA ALA A 60 -18.37 -4.42 -5.27
C ALA A 60 -19.81 -3.92 -5.50
N GLY A 61 -20.26 -2.90 -4.76
CA GLY A 61 -21.60 -2.33 -4.87
C GLY A 61 -22.72 -3.22 -4.30
N ARG A 62 -22.38 -4.31 -3.58
CA ARG A 62 -23.39 -5.19 -2.94
C ARG A 62 -24.00 -4.58 -1.69
N ILE A 63 -23.27 -3.71 -1.02
CA ILE A 63 -23.70 -2.96 0.16
C ILE A 63 -23.45 -1.49 -0.13
N VAL A 64 -24.49 -0.67 -0.02
CA VAL A 64 -24.40 0.79 -0.16
C VAL A 64 -24.22 1.39 1.21
N THR A 65 -23.25 2.27 1.36
CA THR A 65 -22.94 2.96 2.62
C THR A 65 -22.47 4.39 2.34
N ASP A 66 -22.47 5.22 3.38
CA ASP A 66 -21.87 6.55 3.32
C ASP A 66 -20.35 6.43 3.12
N PRO A 67 -19.72 7.27 2.28
CA PRO A 67 -18.29 7.26 2.05
C PRO A 67 -17.45 7.37 3.35
N ARG A 68 -17.93 8.10 4.35
CA ARG A 68 -17.26 8.23 5.65
C ARG A 68 -17.26 6.91 6.43
N THR A 69 -18.35 6.14 6.34
CA THR A 69 -18.41 4.79 6.93
C THR A 69 -17.41 3.87 6.26
N LEU A 70 -17.29 3.91 4.93
CA LEU A 70 -16.29 3.12 4.21
C LEU A 70 -14.87 3.51 4.63
N ALA A 71 -14.55 4.80 4.74
CA ALA A 71 -13.24 5.27 5.20
C ALA A 71 -12.93 4.79 6.64
N ALA A 72 -13.92 4.84 7.55
CA ALA A 72 -13.77 4.35 8.92
C ALA A 72 -13.54 2.82 8.97
N LEU A 73 -14.20 2.06 8.12
CA LEU A 73 -13.99 0.61 8.03
C LEU A 73 -12.58 0.29 7.52
N PHE A 74 -12.03 1.03 6.56
CA PHE A 74 -10.63 0.86 6.15
C PHE A 74 -9.65 1.13 7.30
N ALA A 75 -9.90 2.15 8.13
CA ALA A 75 -9.08 2.42 9.30
C ALA A 75 -9.19 1.30 10.35
N ALA A 76 -10.39 0.75 10.54
CA ALA A 76 -10.64 -0.36 11.46
C ALA A 76 -9.98 -1.68 10.98
N ASP A 77 -10.12 -2.02 9.69
CA ASP A 77 -9.47 -3.18 9.07
C ASP A 77 -7.95 -3.10 9.20
N ARG A 78 -7.39 -1.91 9.02
CA ARG A 78 -5.95 -1.63 9.19
C ARG A 78 -5.51 -1.82 10.64
N THR A 79 -6.29 -1.32 11.60
CA THR A 79 -5.97 -1.54 13.02
C THR A 79 -5.91 -3.03 13.33
N ASP A 80 -6.91 -3.80 12.92
CA ASP A 80 -6.96 -5.26 13.11
C ASP A 80 -5.77 -5.95 12.43
N HIS A 81 -5.47 -5.58 11.17
CA HIS A 81 -4.31 -6.07 10.43
C HIS A 81 -2.97 -5.85 11.16
N LEU A 82 -2.83 -4.72 11.83
CA LEU A 82 -1.60 -4.39 12.57
C LEU A 82 -1.45 -5.20 13.86
N VAL A 83 -2.54 -5.32 14.66
CA VAL A 83 -2.45 -5.77 16.05
C VAL A 83 -3.00 -7.17 16.31
N THR A 84 -3.50 -7.87 15.28
CA THR A 84 -3.99 -9.25 15.47
C THR A 84 -2.89 -10.12 16.08
N PRO A 85 -3.16 -10.82 17.19
CA PRO A 85 -2.18 -11.68 17.83
C PRO A 85 -1.59 -12.71 16.87
N ASP A 86 -0.28 -12.92 16.95
CA ASP A 86 0.51 -13.88 16.18
C ASP A 86 0.61 -13.66 14.66
N THR A 87 -0.38 -13.07 14.02
CA THR A 87 -0.47 -12.91 12.56
C THR A 87 -0.51 -11.46 12.09
N GLY A 88 -0.73 -10.52 12.99
CA GLY A 88 -0.68 -9.09 12.69
C GLY A 88 0.72 -8.64 12.28
N VAL A 89 0.78 -7.53 11.55
CA VAL A 89 2.04 -7.00 11.01
C VAL A 89 3.08 -6.80 12.12
N THR A 90 2.70 -6.22 13.26
CA THR A 90 3.61 -5.99 14.40
C THR A 90 4.17 -7.31 14.95
N ALA A 91 3.33 -8.31 15.15
CA ALA A 91 3.75 -9.61 15.65
C ALA A 91 4.68 -10.36 14.66
N LEU A 92 4.47 -10.20 13.36
CA LEU A 92 5.35 -10.76 12.33
C LEU A 92 6.72 -10.07 12.35
N MET A 93 6.76 -8.74 12.47
CA MET A 93 8.00 -7.99 12.56
C MET A 93 8.79 -8.31 13.84
N GLU A 94 8.14 -8.50 14.98
CA GLU A 94 8.76 -8.93 16.23
C GLU A 94 9.43 -10.31 16.10
N LYS A 95 8.89 -11.18 15.23
CA LYS A 95 9.49 -12.48 14.88
C LYS A 95 10.65 -12.36 13.87
N GLY A 96 11.06 -11.12 13.51
CA GLY A 96 12.15 -10.85 12.55
C GLY A 96 11.73 -10.97 11.09
N ARG A 97 10.43 -11.09 10.78
CA ARG A 97 9.94 -11.24 9.42
C ARG A 97 9.78 -9.87 8.75
N THR A 98 10.22 -9.76 7.51
CA THR A 98 9.95 -8.58 6.69
C THR A 98 8.52 -8.66 6.14
N VAL A 99 7.74 -7.61 6.32
CA VAL A 99 6.36 -7.55 5.81
C VAL A 99 6.31 -6.59 4.61
N LEU A 100 5.83 -7.10 3.48
CA LEU A 100 5.54 -6.34 2.27
C LEU A 100 4.01 -6.20 2.17
N CYS A 101 3.50 -4.97 2.14
CA CYS A 101 2.06 -4.70 2.15
C CYS A 101 1.62 -3.98 0.87
N ASP A 102 0.65 -4.56 0.14
CA ASP A 102 -0.03 -3.88 -0.97
C ASP A 102 -1.12 -2.97 -0.40
N ARG A 103 -0.87 -1.67 -0.39
CA ARG A 103 -1.67 -0.60 0.19
C ARG A 103 -1.59 -0.50 1.71
N TYR A 104 -1.64 0.74 2.17
CA TYR A 104 -1.71 1.12 3.58
C TYR A 104 -2.47 2.45 3.70
N TYR A 105 -2.21 3.28 4.72
CA TYR A 105 -2.99 4.50 4.94
C TYR A 105 -2.85 5.57 3.84
N PHE A 106 -1.78 5.60 3.05
CA PHE A 106 -1.71 6.52 1.90
C PHE A 106 -2.78 6.22 0.85
N SER A 107 -3.16 4.96 0.65
CA SER A 107 -4.34 4.61 -0.15
C SER A 107 -5.61 5.25 0.42
N SER A 108 -5.81 5.27 1.74
CA SER A 108 -6.93 5.97 2.35
C SER A 108 -6.88 7.47 2.09
N TYR A 109 -5.71 8.09 2.25
CA TYR A 109 -5.52 9.52 1.98
C TYR A 109 -5.86 9.88 0.53
N ALA A 110 -5.43 9.06 -0.43
CA ALA A 110 -5.65 9.32 -1.84
C ALA A 110 -7.09 9.07 -2.29
N TYR A 111 -7.66 7.91 -1.93
CA TYR A 111 -8.96 7.48 -2.43
C TYR A 111 -10.14 8.13 -1.70
N HIS A 112 -10.02 8.43 -0.40
CA HIS A 112 -11.11 9.04 0.36
C HIS A 112 -11.08 10.58 0.30
N ALA A 113 -9.89 11.20 0.12
CA ALA A 113 -9.81 12.66 0.00
C ALA A 113 -10.48 13.22 -1.29
N LYS A 114 -10.90 12.37 -2.22
CA LYS A 114 -11.74 12.81 -3.34
C LYS A 114 -13.12 13.30 -2.90
N ASP A 115 -13.65 12.79 -1.77
CA ASP A 115 -15.01 13.04 -1.26
C ASP A 115 -14.98 13.71 0.13
N MET A 116 -13.81 13.76 0.79
CA MET A 116 -13.63 14.22 2.17
C MET A 116 -12.39 15.10 2.30
N ASP A 117 -12.32 15.87 3.38
CA ASP A 117 -11.14 16.64 3.74
C ASP A 117 -9.95 15.72 4.05
N LEU A 118 -8.77 16.03 3.49
CA LEU A 118 -7.56 15.22 3.67
C LEU A 118 -7.14 15.14 5.14
N GLU A 119 -7.18 16.24 5.89
CA GLU A 119 -6.80 16.26 7.31
C GLU A 119 -7.73 15.40 8.15
N TRP A 120 -9.03 15.33 7.80
CA TRP A 120 -9.95 14.41 8.45
C TRP A 120 -9.55 12.95 8.20
N VAL A 121 -9.19 12.58 6.95
CA VAL A 121 -8.77 11.21 6.63
C VAL A 121 -7.44 10.86 7.31
N ILE A 122 -6.50 11.80 7.41
CA ILE A 122 -5.24 11.63 8.15
C ILE A 122 -5.55 11.39 9.63
N THR A 123 -6.41 12.21 10.23
CA THR A 123 -6.81 12.08 11.65
C THR A 123 -7.46 10.72 11.92
N LEU A 124 -8.31 10.23 11.01
CA LEU A 124 -8.96 8.94 11.12
C LEU A 124 -7.95 7.77 11.16
N ASN A 125 -6.80 7.93 10.51
CA ASN A 125 -5.74 6.93 10.47
C ASN A 125 -4.60 7.19 11.50
N ALA A 126 -4.70 8.22 12.32
CA ALA A 126 -3.63 8.60 13.25
C ALA A 126 -3.24 7.49 14.22
N VAL A 127 -4.22 6.70 14.71
CA VAL A 127 -3.94 5.55 15.58
C VAL A 127 -3.09 4.51 14.84
N ASN A 128 -3.38 4.23 13.58
CA ASN A 128 -2.63 3.27 12.79
C ASN A 128 -1.19 3.73 12.54
N ALA A 129 -1.00 5.01 12.21
CA ALA A 129 0.32 5.60 12.05
C ALA A 129 1.12 5.59 13.37
N GLN A 130 0.46 5.78 14.53
CA GLN A 130 1.10 5.66 15.83
C GLN A 130 1.50 4.22 16.19
N ILE A 131 0.69 3.23 15.77
CA ILE A 131 1.01 1.81 15.98
C ILE A 131 2.21 1.42 15.13
N LEU A 132 2.20 1.75 13.84
CA LEU A 132 3.27 1.38 12.92
C LEU A 132 3.35 2.35 11.74
N THR A 133 4.44 3.10 11.67
CA THR A 133 4.86 3.83 10.47
C THR A 133 5.72 2.90 9.61
N PRO A 134 5.51 2.80 8.29
CA PRO A 134 6.36 2.02 7.41
C PRO A 134 7.83 2.47 7.45
N ASP A 135 8.77 1.53 7.41
CA ASP A 135 10.19 1.85 7.17
C ASP A 135 10.36 2.56 5.82
N LEU A 136 9.52 2.17 4.85
CA LEU A 136 9.49 2.78 3.52
C LEU A 136 8.13 2.56 2.84
N THR A 137 7.59 3.61 2.26
CA THR A 137 6.49 3.55 1.29
C THR A 137 7.04 3.73 -0.12
N LEU A 138 6.80 2.74 -0.99
CA LEU A 138 7.14 2.77 -2.41
C LEU A 138 5.89 3.11 -3.21
N PHE A 139 5.87 4.26 -3.87
CA PHE A 139 4.81 4.63 -4.78
C PHE A 139 5.20 4.31 -6.22
N ILE A 140 4.50 3.34 -6.83
CA ILE A 140 4.69 2.99 -8.24
C ILE A 140 3.83 3.94 -9.08
N ASP A 141 4.48 4.98 -9.60
CA ASP A 141 3.82 6.02 -10.39
C ASP A 141 3.66 5.60 -11.84
N VAL A 142 2.40 5.45 -12.24
CA VAL A 142 2.00 5.10 -13.61
C VAL A 142 0.93 6.08 -14.07
N ALA A 143 1.02 6.52 -15.32
CA ALA A 143 0.02 7.39 -15.90
C ALA A 143 -1.39 6.77 -15.81
N PRO A 144 -2.44 7.54 -15.44
CA PRO A 144 -3.81 7.04 -15.31
C PRO A 144 -4.31 6.29 -16.56
N ASN A 145 -3.97 6.77 -17.76
CA ASN A 145 -4.32 6.12 -19.02
C ASN A 145 -3.71 4.71 -19.11
N THR A 146 -2.42 4.58 -18.82
CA THR A 146 -1.71 3.29 -18.81
C THR A 146 -2.30 2.34 -17.76
N CYS A 147 -2.64 2.83 -16.58
CA CYS A 147 -3.32 2.04 -15.56
C CYS A 147 -4.66 1.48 -16.07
N LEU A 148 -5.46 2.32 -16.73
CA LEU A 148 -6.73 1.88 -17.30
C LEU A 148 -6.56 0.87 -18.42
N GLU A 149 -5.56 1.03 -19.30
CA GLU A 149 -5.25 0.06 -20.33
C GLU A 149 -4.90 -1.30 -19.74
N ARG A 150 -4.10 -1.34 -18.68
CA ARG A 150 -3.73 -2.57 -17.96
C ARG A 150 -4.91 -3.26 -17.27
N ILE A 151 -5.89 -2.49 -16.78
CA ILE A 151 -7.11 -3.04 -16.14
C ILE A 151 -8.11 -3.58 -17.20
N ARG A 152 -7.99 -3.19 -18.47
CA ARG A 152 -8.99 -3.49 -19.50
C ARG A 152 -9.00 -4.94 -19.95
N ALA A 153 -10.14 -5.59 -19.71
CA ALA A 153 -10.75 -6.55 -20.58
C ALA A 153 -12.26 -6.20 -20.69
N GLY A 154 -12.64 -5.42 -21.72
CA GLY A 154 -14.04 -5.40 -22.20
C GLY A 154 -15.00 -4.38 -21.61
N ARG A 155 -14.72 -3.05 -21.62
CA ARG A 155 -15.66 -1.99 -21.18
C ARG A 155 -15.83 -0.86 -22.21
N THR A 156 -16.99 -0.15 -22.16
CA THR A 156 -17.39 0.89 -23.12
C THR A 156 -16.67 2.23 -22.91
N HIS A 157 -16.62 3.08 -23.98
CA HIS A 157 -15.83 4.32 -24.01
C HIS A 157 -16.26 5.39 -22.96
N LEU A 158 -17.55 5.51 -22.62
CA LEU A 158 -18.06 6.55 -21.71
C LEU A 158 -17.62 6.33 -20.25
N ASP A 159 -17.64 5.09 -19.78
CA ASP A 159 -17.12 4.71 -18.45
C ASP A 159 -15.63 4.99 -18.28
N LEU A 160 -14.96 5.32 -19.36
CA LEU A 160 -13.51 5.44 -19.44
C LEU A 160 -12.99 6.81 -19.04
N PHE A 161 -13.60 7.88 -19.57
CA PHE A 161 -13.21 9.26 -19.27
C PHE A 161 -13.47 9.58 -17.80
N GLU A 162 -14.63 9.17 -17.27
CA GLU A 162 -14.94 9.33 -15.85
C GLU A 162 -13.93 8.63 -14.94
N LYS A 163 -13.46 7.44 -15.32
CA LYS A 163 -12.42 6.72 -14.59
C LYS A 163 -11.05 7.35 -14.70
N ILE A 164 -10.68 7.93 -15.84
CA ILE A 164 -9.43 8.68 -16.00
C ILE A 164 -9.41 9.86 -15.05
N ASP A 165 -10.48 10.65 -14.98
CA ASP A 165 -10.59 11.81 -14.10
C ASP A 165 -10.51 11.41 -12.62
N ILE A 166 -11.15 10.29 -12.26
CA ILE A 166 -11.06 9.75 -10.89
C ILE A 166 -9.61 9.33 -10.57
N LEU A 167 -8.97 8.55 -11.44
CA LEU A 167 -7.60 8.09 -11.21
C LEU A 167 -6.60 9.25 -11.19
N THR A 168 -6.81 10.28 -12.01
CA THR A 168 -6.00 11.49 -12.01
C THR A 168 -6.10 12.19 -10.67
N ARG A 169 -7.32 12.41 -10.16
CA ARG A 169 -7.53 13.00 -8.83
C ARG A 169 -6.91 12.16 -7.71
N VAL A 170 -7.06 10.83 -7.77
CA VAL A 170 -6.45 9.94 -6.77
C VAL A 170 -4.93 10.06 -6.81
N ARG A 171 -4.32 10.11 -8.01
CA ARG A 171 -2.88 10.32 -8.14
C ARG A 171 -2.44 11.66 -7.54
N ASP A 172 -3.16 12.75 -7.84
CA ASP A 172 -2.88 14.08 -7.30
C ASP A 172 -3.00 14.10 -5.77
N ASN A 173 -4.00 13.41 -5.22
CA ASN A 173 -4.17 13.27 -3.77
C ASN A 173 -3.02 12.47 -3.11
N TYR A 174 -2.45 11.45 -3.77
CA TYR A 174 -1.23 10.79 -3.29
C TYR A 174 -0.10 11.80 -3.13
N PHE A 175 0.19 12.61 -4.16
CA PHE A 175 1.26 13.60 -4.09
C PHE A 175 0.98 14.69 -3.06
N ALA A 176 -0.27 15.13 -2.92
CA ALA A 176 -0.65 16.07 -1.87
C ALA A 176 -0.41 15.49 -0.46
N ALA A 177 -0.75 14.21 -0.25
CA ALA A 177 -0.50 13.53 1.02
C ALA A 177 1.00 13.33 1.28
N PHE A 178 1.80 13.00 0.25
CA PHE A 178 3.26 12.88 0.37
C PHE A 178 3.89 14.20 0.78
N GLU A 179 3.50 15.30 0.12
CA GLU A 179 4.01 16.64 0.48
C GLU A 179 3.58 17.04 1.90
N ARG A 180 2.33 16.73 2.28
CA ARG A 180 1.79 17.02 3.61
C ARG A 180 2.53 16.29 4.73
N LEU A 181 3.04 15.08 4.47
CA LEU A 181 3.65 14.19 5.47
C LEU A 181 5.16 13.97 5.26
N LYS A 182 5.81 14.73 4.40
CA LYS A 182 7.21 14.54 3.98
C LYS A 182 8.24 14.55 5.11
N ASP A 183 7.93 15.24 6.21
CA ASP A 183 8.81 15.31 7.39
C ASP A 183 8.55 14.17 8.40
N GLN A 184 7.53 13.36 8.16
CA GLN A 184 7.07 12.28 9.06
C GLN A 184 7.20 10.90 8.41
N GLU A 185 7.19 10.83 7.08
CA GLU A 185 7.09 9.59 6.31
C GLU A 185 8.23 9.48 5.28
N THR A 186 8.76 8.28 5.15
CA THR A 186 9.75 7.98 4.10
C THR A 186 9.03 7.42 2.87
N VAL A 187 8.87 8.27 1.84
CA VAL A 187 8.23 7.88 0.58
C VAL A 187 9.25 7.94 -0.56
N LYS A 188 9.26 6.91 -1.41
CA LYS A 188 10.03 6.88 -2.65
C LYS A 188 9.10 6.63 -3.83
N VAL A 189 9.18 7.52 -4.82
CA VAL A 189 8.43 7.40 -6.07
C VAL A 189 9.29 6.64 -7.09
N VAL A 190 8.71 5.61 -7.69
CA VAL A 190 9.33 4.80 -8.73
C VAL A 190 8.50 4.92 -10.01
N ASP A 191 9.15 5.21 -11.15
CA ASP A 191 8.47 5.21 -12.44
C ASP A 191 8.05 3.78 -12.81
N GLY A 192 6.74 3.56 -12.86
CA GLY A 192 6.13 2.28 -13.20
C GLY A 192 5.75 2.12 -14.68
N ASN A 193 6.13 3.07 -15.56
CA ASN A 193 5.83 3.01 -16.99
C ASN A 193 6.84 2.16 -17.79
N ALA A 194 7.99 1.85 -17.21
CA ALA A 194 9.01 1.00 -17.82
C ALA A 194 8.60 -0.49 -17.82
N SER A 195 9.47 -1.37 -18.32
CA SER A 195 9.25 -2.81 -18.27
C SER A 195 9.22 -3.35 -16.82
N GLU A 196 8.59 -4.50 -16.59
CA GLU A 196 8.51 -5.10 -15.27
C GLU A 196 9.89 -5.32 -14.63
N ASP A 197 10.91 -5.68 -15.43
CA ASP A 197 12.27 -5.90 -14.95
C ASP A 197 12.96 -4.60 -14.55
N GLU A 198 12.79 -3.53 -15.34
CA GLU A 198 13.33 -2.21 -15.02
C GLU A 198 12.69 -1.63 -13.77
N VAL A 199 11.37 -1.77 -13.62
CA VAL A 199 10.65 -1.34 -12.41
C VAL A 199 11.13 -2.13 -11.19
N GLU A 200 11.31 -3.46 -11.29
CA GLU A 200 11.88 -4.26 -10.20
C GLU A 200 13.27 -3.78 -9.80
N GLN A 201 14.15 -3.50 -10.77
CA GLN A 201 15.49 -3.00 -10.48
C GLN A 201 15.46 -1.62 -9.82
N ALA A 202 14.57 -0.73 -10.27
CA ALA A 202 14.38 0.59 -9.67
C ALA A 202 13.89 0.47 -8.22
N ILE A 203 12.92 -0.41 -7.94
CA ILE A 203 12.45 -0.71 -6.58
C ILE A 203 13.59 -1.28 -5.75
N TRP A 204 14.31 -2.28 -6.28
CA TRP A 204 15.43 -2.90 -5.57
C TRP A 204 16.51 -1.89 -5.18
N HIS A 205 16.81 -0.95 -6.05
CA HIS A 205 17.75 0.13 -5.74
C HIS A 205 17.32 0.96 -4.53
N GLN A 206 16.01 1.17 -4.35
CA GLN A 206 15.50 1.93 -3.20
C GLN A 206 15.54 1.14 -1.89
N ILE A 207 15.42 -0.19 -1.92
CA ILE A 207 15.26 -1.00 -0.70
C ILE A 207 16.47 -1.82 -0.32
N SER A 208 17.41 -2.08 -1.24
CA SER A 208 18.53 -3.03 -1.03
C SER A 208 19.36 -2.72 0.21
N HIS A 209 19.59 -1.43 0.50
CA HIS A 209 20.36 -0.99 1.67
C HIS A 209 19.72 -1.40 3.01
N MET A 210 18.40 -1.68 3.04
CA MET A 210 17.70 -2.13 4.25
C MET A 210 17.99 -3.60 4.57
N PHE A 211 18.55 -4.37 3.62
CA PHE A 211 18.72 -5.81 3.67
C PHE A 211 20.18 -6.28 3.46
N THR A 212 21.06 -5.39 3.03
CA THR A 212 22.48 -5.67 2.93
C THR A 212 23.15 -5.12 4.17
N SER A 213 23.63 -6.00 5.05
CA SER A 213 24.55 -5.60 6.13
C SER A 213 25.77 -4.94 5.50
N GLY A 214 26.11 -3.71 5.93
CA GLY A 214 27.36 -3.08 5.58
C GLY A 214 28.58 -3.89 6.10
#